data_9e2df6f33d85cc1630180dced584354c
#
_entry.id   9e2df6f33d85cc1630180dced584354c
#
_cell.length_a   1.000
_cell.length_b   1.000
_cell.length_c   1.000
_cell.angle_alpha   90.00
_cell.angle_beta   90.00
_cell.angle_gamma   90.00
#
_symmetry.space_group_name_H-M   'P 1'
#
loop_
_entity.id
_entity.type
_entity.pdbx_description
1 polymer ?
#
loop_
_entity_poly.entity_id
_entity_poly.type
_entity_poly.pdbx_seq_one_letter_code
_entity_poly.pdbx_strand_id
1 'polypeptide(L)'
;RRRKCSFLGRLFRVLLTIVVAVFLLYSAVAMIGILGMNRVSTGDRGVTSGSMDAAYVKSVLVIGTDTRDPNEERGRSDSMILVSMNSRTDQIYMTSFMRDAYVDIPGYGSDKLNAAYSYGGPELLMDTLEENFDVHIDDYVMITFAACAAMIDAVGGVELEISDREAEAVNEILISEVNEIMGDDREDDLLDGGGKLTLDGKQALSYSRIRYVGNADFERTERQRTVMSQVMSKVKGNPFRLLPVCMGALPKMTTNMSVPGLYGYALTTPFKLATYDMQQQRVPADGTFQGADVGGQSVLEIDLDAAKQQLQSTVFAEK
;
A
#
# COMPACT_ATOMS: atom_id res chain seq x y z
N ARG A 1 -47.30 6.28 36.38
CA ARG A 1 -46.67 7.57 35.92
C ARG A 1 -45.77 7.26 34.73
N ARG A 2 -46.26 7.46 33.46
CA ARG A 2 -45.41 7.42 32.24
C ARG A 2 -44.50 8.65 32.28
N ARG A 3 -43.19 8.45 32.49
CA ARG A 3 -42.19 9.52 32.33
C ARG A 3 -42.24 10.01 30.88
N LYS A 4 -42.68 11.24 30.66
CA LYS A 4 -42.58 11.92 29.36
C LYS A 4 -41.09 12.02 29.01
N CYS A 5 -40.62 11.26 28.02
CA CYS A 5 -39.29 11.43 27.50
C CYS A 5 -39.15 12.86 26.97
N SER A 6 -38.15 13.61 27.45
CA SER A 6 -37.89 14.96 26.96
C SER A 6 -37.57 14.92 25.46
N PHE A 7 -37.86 16.01 24.75
CA PHE A 7 -37.53 16.16 23.33
C PHE A 7 -36.05 15.81 23.05
N LEU A 8 -35.15 16.29 23.88
CA LEU A 8 -33.72 15.95 23.85
C LEU A 8 -33.44 14.46 23.96
N GLY A 9 -34.16 13.75 24.84
CA GLY A 9 -33.98 12.30 24.98
C GLY A 9 -34.48 11.49 23.78
N ARG A 10 -35.50 12.01 23.05
CA ARG A 10 -35.94 11.41 21.77
C ARG A 10 -34.93 11.68 20.67
N LEU A 11 -34.43 12.92 20.53
CA LEU A 11 -33.43 13.30 19.57
C LEU A 11 -32.13 12.48 19.75
N PHE A 12 -31.66 12.35 20.99
CA PHE A 12 -30.48 11.54 21.31
C PHE A 12 -30.66 10.06 20.90
N ARG A 13 -31.83 9.48 21.18
CA ARG A 13 -32.10 8.09 20.78
C ARG A 13 -32.12 7.92 19.25
N VAL A 14 -32.76 8.84 18.54
CA VAL A 14 -32.79 8.82 17.08
C VAL A 14 -31.36 8.92 16.52
N LEU A 15 -30.55 9.85 17.01
CA LEU A 15 -29.17 10.05 16.60
C LEU A 15 -28.32 8.80 16.88
N LEU A 16 -28.46 8.23 18.10
CA LEU A 16 -27.78 6.98 18.46
C LEU A 16 -28.20 5.81 17.56
N THR A 17 -29.50 5.71 17.24
CA THR A 17 -30.00 4.66 16.33
C THR A 17 -29.39 4.81 14.93
N ILE A 18 -29.28 6.04 14.41
CA ILE A 18 -28.66 6.32 13.11
C ILE A 18 -27.19 5.92 13.14
N VAL A 19 -26.43 6.34 14.17
CA VAL A 19 -25.01 5.99 14.31
C VAL A 19 -24.81 4.48 14.35
N VAL A 20 -25.61 3.77 15.13
CA VAL A 20 -25.57 2.29 15.22
C VAL A 20 -25.91 1.65 13.87
N ALA A 21 -26.93 2.15 13.18
CA ALA A 21 -27.33 1.63 11.87
C ALA A 21 -26.22 1.83 10.82
N VAL A 22 -25.61 3.00 10.80
CA VAL A 22 -24.47 3.30 9.90
C VAL A 22 -23.27 2.40 10.21
N PHE A 23 -22.95 2.21 11.49
CA PHE A 23 -21.87 1.32 11.92
C PHE A 23 -22.14 -0.13 11.52
N LEU A 24 -23.36 -0.63 11.72
CA LEU A 24 -23.72 -1.99 11.31
C LEU A 24 -23.67 -2.19 9.79
N LEU A 25 -24.11 -1.17 9.03
CA LEU A 25 -24.02 -1.20 7.57
C LEU A 25 -22.55 -1.24 7.13
N TYR A 26 -21.71 -0.36 7.68
CA TYR A 26 -20.27 -0.36 7.40
C TYR A 26 -19.63 -1.71 7.74
N SER A 27 -19.91 -2.24 8.92
CA SER A 27 -19.45 -3.56 9.37
C SER A 27 -19.84 -4.69 8.42
N ALA A 28 -21.08 -4.70 7.95
CA ALA A 28 -21.56 -5.72 7.02
C ALA A 28 -20.87 -5.61 5.65
N VAL A 29 -20.72 -4.41 5.11
CA VAL A 29 -20.03 -4.17 3.83
C VAL A 29 -18.54 -4.54 3.93
N ALA A 30 -17.87 -4.14 5.00
CA ALA A 30 -16.48 -4.52 5.24
C ALA A 30 -16.31 -6.05 5.33
N MET A 31 -17.20 -6.73 6.04
CA MET A 31 -17.19 -8.19 6.12
C MET A 31 -17.39 -8.87 4.76
N ILE A 32 -18.32 -8.37 3.93
CA ILE A 32 -18.52 -8.91 2.58
C ILE A 32 -17.25 -8.75 1.74
N GLY A 33 -16.61 -7.56 1.76
CA GLY A 33 -15.36 -7.32 1.05
C GLY A 33 -14.25 -8.24 1.54
N ILE A 34 -14.09 -8.40 2.85
CA ILE A 34 -13.08 -9.29 3.47
C ILE A 34 -13.31 -10.76 3.09
N LEU A 35 -14.56 -11.22 3.07
CA LEU A 35 -14.87 -12.59 2.67
C LEU A 35 -14.59 -12.84 1.18
N GLY A 36 -14.62 -11.80 0.37
CA GLY A 36 -14.28 -11.85 -1.06
C GLY A 36 -12.77 -11.83 -1.35
N MET A 37 -11.91 -11.49 -0.37
CA MET A 37 -10.46 -11.46 -0.56
C MET A 37 -9.87 -12.86 -0.78
N ASN A 38 -8.84 -12.93 -1.64
CA ASN A 38 -8.00 -14.12 -1.71
C ASN A 38 -7.11 -14.21 -0.47
N ARG A 39 -7.17 -15.33 0.24
CA ARG A 39 -6.38 -15.55 1.45
C ARG A 39 -5.48 -16.76 1.27
N VAL A 40 -4.22 -16.54 1.52
CA VAL A 40 -3.20 -17.60 1.56
C VAL A 40 -2.89 -17.87 3.03
N SER A 41 -3.09 -19.12 3.48
CA SER A 41 -2.67 -19.51 4.82
C SER A 41 -1.15 -19.65 4.80
N THR A 42 -0.47 -18.72 5.41
CA THR A 42 0.96 -18.86 5.73
C THR A 42 1.09 -19.69 7.01
N GLY A 43 2.14 -20.53 7.09
CA GLY A 43 2.51 -21.16 8.35
C GLY A 43 2.79 -20.13 9.43
N ASP A 44 2.92 -20.57 10.67
CA ASP A 44 3.34 -19.70 11.77
C ASP A 44 4.78 -19.23 11.48
N ARG A 45 4.89 -18.02 10.92
CA ARG A 45 6.16 -17.32 10.75
C ARG A 45 6.54 -16.75 12.11
N GLY A 46 7.42 -17.39 12.82
CA GLY A 46 7.98 -16.80 14.05
C GLY A 46 8.55 -15.40 13.78
N VAL A 47 8.73 -14.61 14.85
CA VAL A 47 9.44 -13.32 14.73
C VAL A 47 10.89 -13.63 14.36
N THR A 48 11.39 -13.04 13.27
CA THR A 48 12.77 -13.18 12.83
C THR A 48 13.70 -12.65 13.92
N SER A 49 14.70 -13.45 14.29
CA SER A 49 15.61 -13.10 15.37
C SER A 49 16.36 -11.81 15.07
N GLY A 50 16.23 -10.82 15.95
CA GLY A 50 16.88 -9.50 15.82
C GLY A 50 15.97 -8.40 15.28
N SER A 51 14.77 -8.73 14.76
CA SER A 51 13.84 -7.70 14.29
C SER A 51 13.32 -6.84 15.44
N MET A 52 13.15 -5.54 15.16
CA MET A 52 12.47 -4.59 16.06
C MET A 52 10.98 -4.93 16.10
N ASP A 53 10.58 -5.74 17.09
CA ASP A 53 9.17 -6.00 17.39
C ASP A 53 8.73 -5.15 18.57
N ALA A 54 7.70 -4.36 18.36
CA ALA A 54 7.14 -3.49 19.39
C ALA A 54 5.62 -3.55 19.36
N ALA A 55 5.00 -4.00 20.45
CA ALA A 55 3.55 -4.17 20.55
C ALA A 55 2.73 -2.91 20.20
N TYR A 56 3.36 -1.73 20.23
CA TYR A 56 2.75 -0.45 19.85
C TYR A 56 2.90 -0.11 18.35
N VAL A 57 3.64 -0.90 17.59
CA VAL A 57 3.78 -0.78 16.12
C VAL A 57 3.11 -1.97 15.47
N LYS A 58 2.33 -1.70 14.43
CA LYS A 58 1.77 -2.72 13.55
C LYS A 58 2.15 -2.41 12.11
N SER A 59 2.81 -3.35 11.45
CA SER A 59 3.40 -3.19 10.13
C SER A 59 2.79 -4.18 9.14
N VAL A 60 2.30 -3.66 8.02
CA VAL A 60 1.74 -4.44 6.91
C VAL A 60 2.53 -4.12 5.65
N LEU A 61 3.07 -5.14 5.01
CA LEU A 61 3.77 -5.00 3.74
C LEU A 61 2.79 -4.99 2.57
N VAL A 62 2.72 -3.86 1.87
CA VAL A 62 1.95 -3.71 0.64
C VAL A 62 2.87 -4.02 -0.54
N ILE A 63 2.52 -5.06 -1.30
CA ILE A 63 3.31 -5.56 -2.43
C ILE A 63 2.51 -5.30 -3.71
N GLY A 64 3.03 -4.44 -4.59
CA GLY A 64 2.49 -4.26 -5.93
C GLY A 64 3.10 -5.28 -6.88
N THR A 65 2.27 -6.07 -7.53
CA THR A 65 2.69 -7.08 -8.50
C THR A 65 2.04 -6.85 -9.85
N ASP A 66 2.75 -7.20 -10.92
CA ASP A 66 2.25 -7.24 -12.29
C ASP A 66 1.65 -8.61 -12.66
N THR A 67 1.67 -9.55 -11.73
CA THR A 67 1.18 -10.92 -11.95
C THR A 67 -0.34 -10.93 -12.20
N ARG A 68 -0.76 -11.48 -13.32
CA ARG A 68 -2.17 -11.60 -13.72
C ARG A 68 -2.86 -12.76 -13.01
N ASP A 69 -2.13 -13.86 -12.77
CA ASP A 69 -2.59 -15.08 -12.10
C ASP A 69 -1.62 -15.42 -10.95
N PRO A 70 -2.12 -15.62 -9.70
CA PRO A 70 -1.31 -16.09 -8.59
C PRO A 70 -0.61 -17.45 -8.81
N ASN A 71 -1.05 -18.22 -9.81
CA ASN A 71 -0.50 -19.52 -10.16
C ASN A 71 0.52 -19.48 -11.34
N GLU A 72 0.68 -18.32 -11.99
CA GLU A 72 1.72 -18.13 -13.01
C GLU A 72 3.11 -17.95 -12.38
N GLU A 73 4.17 -18.04 -13.20
CA GLU A 73 5.53 -17.75 -12.76
C GLU A 73 5.57 -16.41 -12.04
N ARG A 74 6.05 -16.41 -10.80
CA ARG A 74 6.09 -15.22 -9.96
C ARG A 74 6.89 -14.12 -10.66
N GLY A 75 6.22 -13.04 -11.02
CA GLY A 75 6.85 -11.83 -11.52
C GLY A 75 7.79 -11.22 -10.47
N ARG A 76 8.23 -10.00 -10.68
CA ARG A 76 8.97 -9.23 -9.68
C ARG A 76 8.03 -8.31 -8.93
N SER A 77 8.31 -8.08 -7.64
CA SER A 77 7.63 -7.01 -6.90
C SER A 77 8.18 -5.66 -7.37
N ASP A 78 7.33 -4.89 -8.04
CA ASP A 78 7.71 -3.57 -8.54
C ASP A 78 7.50 -2.46 -7.49
N SER A 79 6.69 -2.73 -6.48
CA SER A 79 6.43 -1.81 -5.37
C SER A 79 6.40 -2.57 -4.05
N MET A 80 7.16 -2.08 -3.08
CA MET A 80 7.26 -2.64 -1.72
C MET A 80 7.14 -1.48 -0.74
N ILE A 81 5.94 -1.34 -0.15
CA ILE A 81 5.64 -0.26 0.80
C ILE A 81 5.26 -0.88 2.14
N LEU A 82 6.07 -0.64 3.16
CA LEU A 82 5.73 -1.00 4.53
C LEU A 82 4.86 0.11 5.14
N VAL A 83 3.63 -0.24 5.48
CA VAL A 83 2.72 0.65 6.19
C VAL A 83 2.76 0.31 7.67
N SER A 84 3.40 1.15 8.46
CA SER A 84 3.59 0.95 9.90
C SER A 84 2.76 1.95 10.69
N MET A 85 1.95 1.46 11.62
CA MET A 85 1.11 2.27 12.50
C MET A 85 1.70 2.23 13.91
N ASN A 86 2.22 3.38 14.37
CA ASN A 86 2.75 3.54 15.73
C ASN A 86 1.70 4.19 16.64
N SER A 87 1.21 3.42 17.61
CA SER A 87 0.15 3.89 18.53
C SER A 87 0.68 4.73 19.71
N ARG A 88 2.00 4.85 19.87
CA ARG A 88 2.61 5.76 20.88
C ARG A 88 2.77 7.16 20.34
N THR A 89 3.13 7.28 19.06
CA THR A 89 3.35 8.58 18.42
C THR A 89 2.14 9.09 17.64
N ASP A 90 1.09 8.28 17.49
CA ASP A 90 -0.08 8.54 16.66
C ASP A 90 0.31 8.83 15.21
N GLN A 91 1.23 8.03 14.65
CA GLN A 91 1.76 8.19 13.31
C GLN A 91 1.58 6.96 12.45
N ILE A 92 1.36 7.19 11.16
CA ILE A 92 1.38 6.18 10.12
C ILE A 92 2.56 6.47 9.20
N TYR A 93 3.51 5.55 9.14
CA TYR A 93 4.65 5.63 8.23
C TYR A 93 4.40 4.80 6.99
N MET A 94 4.58 5.41 5.80
CA MET A 94 4.67 4.70 4.53
C MET A 94 6.14 4.67 4.11
N THR A 95 6.79 3.54 4.29
CA THR A 95 8.20 3.33 3.97
C THR A 95 8.31 2.55 2.67
N SER A 96 8.78 3.17 1.60
CA SER A 96 9.06 2.50 0.33
C SER A 96 10.47 1.94 0.33
N PHE A 97 10.61 0.65 0.04
CA PHE A 97 11.91 0.01 -0.19
C PHE A 97 12.26 0.05 -1.67
N MET A 98 13.50 0.46 -1.98
CA MET A 98 13.98 0.48 -3.35
C MET A 98 14.22 -0.94 -3.85
N ARG A 99 13.59 -1.30 -4.95
CA ARG A 99 13.60 -2.66 -5.52
C ARG A 99 14.99 -3.15 -5.91
N ASP A 100 15.88 -2.21 -6.32
CA ASP A 100 17.24 -2.51 -6.76
C ASP A 100 18.28 -2.48 -5.62
N ALA A 101 17.82 -2.33 -4.35
CA ALA A 101 18.67 -2.45 -3.17
C ALA A 101 19.33 -3.84 -3.15
N TYR A 102 20.66 -3.88 -3.05
CA TYR A 102 21.43 -5.11 -3.00
C TYR A 102 21.52 -5.59 -1.56
N VAL A 103 20.88 -6.72 -1.29
CA VAL A 103 20.69 -7.26 0.07
C VAL A 103 20.90 -8.75 0.09
N ASP A 104 21.11 -9.34 1.27
CA ASP A 104 21.18 -10.78 1.43
C ASP A 104 19.76 -11.38 1.47
N ILE A 105 19.52 -12.36 0.59
CA ILE A 105 18.24 -13.06 0.51
C ILE A 105 18.39 -14.43 1.17
N PRO A 106 17.66 -14.74 2.24
CA PRO A 106 17.77 -15.99 2.99
C PRO A 106 17.74 -17.24 2.09
N GLY A 107 18.82 -18.01 2.11
CA GLY A 107 18.95 -19.23 1.32
C GLY A 107 19.34 -19.06 -0.16
N TYR A 108 19.48 -17.82 -0.64
CA TYR A 108 19.79 -17.52 -2.05
C TYR A 108 21.07 -16.67 -2.23
N GLY A 109 21.55 -16.05 -1.13
CA GLY A 109 22.68 -15.12 -1.17
C GLY A 109 22.25 -13.71 -1.60
N SER A 110 23.25 -12.86 -1.88
CA SER A 110 22.97 -11.45 -2.14
C SER A 110 22.48 -11.20 -3.57
N ASP A 111 21.34 -10.49 -3.70
CA ASP A 111 20.76 -10.06 -4.98
C ASP A 111 19.91 -8.79 -4.74
N LYS A 112 19.25 -8.29 -5.79
CA LYS A 112 18.28 -7.21 -5.70
C LYS A 112 17.10 -7.62 -4.80
N LEU A 113 16.64 -6.71 -3.95
CA LEU A 113 15.54 -6.96 -3.02
C LEU A 113 14.28 -7.53 -3.71
N ASN A 114 13.95 -7.04 -4.91
CA ASN A 114 12.77 -7.53 -5.63
C ASN A 114 12.90 -8.97 -6.14
N ALA A 115 14.12 -9.53 -6.20
CA ALA A 115 14.36 -10.93 -6.56
C ALA A 115 13.84 -11.88 -5.47
N ALA A 116 13.84 -11.46 -4.20
CA ALA A 116 13.29 -12.25 -3.10
C ALA A 116 11.84 -12.68 -3.36
N TYR A 117 11.02 -11.77 -3.91
CA TYR A 117 9.64 -12.12 -4.28
C TYR A 117 9.58 -13.17 -5.39
N SER A 118 10.42 -13.06 -6.41
CA SER A 118 10.49 -14.05 -7.50
C SER A 118 10.94 -15.43 -7.01
N TYR A 119 11.89 -15.47 -6.08
CA TYR A 119 12.44 -16.72 -5.54
C TYR A 119 11.50 -17.45 -4.59
N GLY A 120 10.88 -16.73 -3.64
CA GLY A 120 10.09 -17.33 -2.56
C GLY A 120 8.74 -16.66 -2.28
N GLY A 121 8.32 -15.71 -3.10
CA GLY A 121 7.04 -15.01 -2.93
C GLY A 121 7.04 -13.99 -1.79
N PRO A 122 5.84 -13.63 -1.30
CA PRO A 122 5.71 -12.60 -0.28
C PRO A 122 6.39 -12.98 1.03
N GLU A 123 6.42 -14.26 1.39
CA GLU A 123 7.03 -14.72 2.63
C GLU A 123 8.55 -14.51 2.62
N LEU A 124 9.25 -14.95 1.58
CA LEU A 124 10.69 -14.74 1.47
C LEU A 124 11.04 -13.23 1.37
N LEU A 125 10.17 -12.44 0.73
CA LEU A 125 10.36 -11.00 0.70
C LEU A 125 10.24 -10.38 2.11
N MET A 126 9.25 -10.83 2.92
CA MET A 126 9.13 -10.39 4.30
C MET A 126 10.37 -10.80 5.13
N ASP A 127 10.80 -12.07 5.03
CA ASP A 127 12.00 -12.57 5.73
C ASP A 127 13.25 -11.75 5.34
N THR A 128 13.39 -11.46 4.03
CA THR A 128 14.51 -10.64 3.52
C THR A 128 14.47 -9.22 4.10
N LEU A 129 13.29 -8.59 4.18
CA LEU A 129 13.16 -7.25 4.78
C LEU A 129 13.44 -7.28 6.28
N GLU A 130 12.91 -8.28 7.00
CA GLU A 130 13.12 -8.43 8.45
C GLU A 130 14.59 -8.63 8.79
N GLU A 131 15.31 -9.51 8.06
CA GLU A 131 16.72 -9.79 8.34
C GLU A 131 17.66 -8.64 7.99
N ASN A 132 17.42 -7.94 6.87
CA ASN A 132 18.31 -6.87 6.45
C ASN A 132 18.04 -5.53 7.16
N PHE A 133 16.80 -5.25 7.53
CA PHE A 133 16.40 -3.93 8.06
C PHE A 133 15.97 -3.95 9.53
N ASP A 134 16.03 -5.08 10.20
CA ASP A 134 15.64 -5.26 11.60
C ASP A 134 14.20 -4.83 11.90
N VAL A 135 13.27 -4.97 10.95
CA VAL A 135 11.86 -4.64 11.12
C VAL A 135 11.04 -5.91 11.28
N HIS A 136 10.01 -5.88 12.13
CA HIS A 136 9.01 -6.94 12.14
C HIS A 136 7.82 -6.58 11.25
N ILE A 137 7.38 -7.52 10.43
CA ILE A 137 6.27 -7.39 9.50
C ILE A 137 5.17 -8.37 9.90
N ASP A 138 4.05 -7.84 10.41
CA ASP A 138 2.94 -8.67 10.90
C ASP A 138 2.28 -9.46 9.76
N ASP A 139 1.97 -8.79 8.66
CA ASP A 139 1.18 -9.32 7.56
C ASP A 139 1.57 -8.67 6.22
N TYR A 140 1.08 -9.25 5.12
CA TYR A 140 1.18 -8.61 3.81
C TYR A 140 -0.17 -8.46 3.11
N VAL A 141 -0.23 -7.55 2.15
CA VAL A 141 -1.31 -7.41 1.17
C VAL A 141 -0.70 -7.27 -0.21
N MET A 142 -1.04 -8.18 -1.11
CA MET A 142 -0.68 -8.06 -2.52
C MET A 142 -1.78 -7.31 -3.27
N ILE A 143 -1.38 -6.30 -4.02
CA ILE A 143 -2.25 -5.45 -4.82
C ILE A 143 -1.90 -5.66 -6.29
N THR A 144 -2.86 -6.20 -7.05
CA THR A 144 -2.78 -6.29 -8.50
C THR A 144 -3.11 -4.95 -9.16
N PHE A 145 -2.81 -4.78 -10.44
CA PHE A 145 -3.19 -3.59 -11.20
C PHE A 145 -4.70 -3.32 -11.13
N ALA A 146 -5.52 -4.36 -11.30
CA ALA A 146 -6.97 -4.25 -11.21
C ALA A 146 -7.47 -3.86 -9.81
N ALA A 147 -6.78 -4.29 -8.74
CA ALA A 147 -7.09 -3.86 -7.38
C ALA A 147 -6.70 -2.40 -7.13
N CYS A 148 -5.52 -1.99 -7.63
CA CYS A 148 -5.04 -0.61 -7.53
C CYS A 148 -5.97 0.36 -8.24
N ALA A 149 -6.31 0.10 -9.50
CA ALA A 149 -7.25 0.92 -10.26
C ALA A 149 -8.62 1.00 -9.57
N ALA A 150 -9.19 -0.14 -9.16
CA ALA A 150 -10.48 -0.18 -8.47
C ALA A 150 -10.46 0.59 -7.13
N MET A 151 -9.34 0.59 -6.41
CA MET A 151 -9.18 1.36 -5.17
C MET A 151 -9.19 2.86 -5.45
N ILE A 152 -8.48 3.31 -6.49
CA ILE A 152 -8.42 4.71 -6.90
C ILE A 152 -9.79 5.19 -7.38
N ASP A 153 -10.48 4.40 -8.20
CA ASP A 153 -11.83 4.72 -8.68
C ASP A 153 -12.84 4.80 -7.52
N ALA A 154 -12.74 3.88 -6.56
CA ALA A 154 -13.60 3.85 -5.39
C ALA A 154 -13.51 5.11 -4.52
N VAL A 155 -12.35 5.79 -4.51
CA VAL A 155 -12.19 7.08 -3.81
C VAL A 155 -12.50 8.29 -4.72
N GLY A 156 -12.91 8.07 -5.97
CA GLY A 156 -13.24 9.11 -6.94
C GLY A 156 -12.00 9.73 -7.61
N GLY A 157 -11.03 8.89 -7.97
CA GLY A 157 -9.78 9.28 -8.63
C GLY A 157 -8.79 9.98 -7.70
N VAL A 158 -7.66 10.43 -8.23
CA VAL A 158 -6.63 11.21 -7.52
C VAL A 158 -6.32 12.51 -8.25
N GLU A 159 -6.17 13.61 -7.50
CA GLU A 159 -5.89 14.93 -8.07
C GLU A 159 -4.39 15.15 -8.11
N LEU A 160 -3.83 15.27 -9.31
CA LEU A 160 -2.41 15.47 -9.53
C LEU A 160 -2.19 16.62 -10.52
N GLU A 161 -1.07 17.30 -10.36
CA GLU A 161 -0.57 18.25 -11.35
C GLU A 161 0.55 17.54 -12.11
N ILE A 162 0.33 17.26 -13.38
CA ILE A 162 1.26 16.52 -14.24
C ILE A 162 1.66 17.37 -15.44
N SER A 163 2.87 17.19 -15.93
CA SER A 163 3.36 17.84 -17.14
C SER A 163 2.78 17.18 -18.41
N ASP A 164 2.81 17.88 -19.55
CA ASP A 164 2.43 17.30 -20.84
C ASP A 164 3.25 16.03 -21.16
N ARG A 165 4.55 16.03 -20.84
CA ARG A 165 5.40 14.86 -21.01
C ARG A 165 5.00 13.67 -20.13
N GLU A 166 4.52 13.91 -18.93
CA GLU A 166 3.97 12.85 -18.08
C GLU A 166 2.63 12.34 -18.59
N ALA A 167 1.77 13.22 -19.12
CA ALA A 167 0.52 12.83 -19.76
C ALA A 167 0.76 11.94 -20.99
N GLU A 168 1.75 12.29 -21.84
CA GLU A 168 2.19 11.44 -22.96
C GLU A 168 2.66 10.07 -22.45
N ALA A 169 3.49 10.03 -21.41
CA ALA A 169 3.98 8.77 -20.82
C ALA A 169 2.85 7.94 -20.19
N VAL A 170 1.84 8.56 -19.57
CA VAL A 170 0.62 7.88 -19.10
C VAL A 170 -0.09 7.22 -20.27
N ASN A 171 -0.30 7.94 -21.38
CA ASN A 171 -0.98 7.43 -22.57
C ASN A 171 -0.20 6.27 -23.21
N GLU A 172 1.13 6.37 -23.30
CA GLU A 172 1.96 5.26 -23.78
C GLU A 172 1.79 3.99 -22.94
N ILE A 173 1.74 4.11 -21.61
CA ILE A 173 1.55 2.97 -20.71
C ILE A 173 0.12 2.43 -20.78
N LEU A 174 -0.90 3.29 -20.90
CA LEU A 174 -2.28 2.87 -21.14
C LEU A 174 -2.38 2.02 -22.40
N ILE A 175 -1.88 2.53 -23.54
CA ILE A 175 -1.94 1.86 -24.85
C ILE A 175 -1.13 0.56 -24.90
N SER A 176 0.06 0.55 -24.31
CA SER A 176 0.98 -0.57 -24.43
C SER A 176 0.74 -1.70 -23.42
N GLU A 177 0.07 -1.41 -22.31
CA GLU A 177 0.02 -2.36 -21.19
C GLU A 177 -1.29 -2.33 -20.40
N VAL A 178 -1.68 -1.19 -19.80
CA VAL A 178 -2.74 -1.18 -18.80
C VAL A 178 -4.10 -1.50 -19.39
N ASN A 179 -4.47 -0.93 -20.54
CA ASN A 179 -5.75 -1.21 -21.19
C ASN A 179 -5.86 -2.66 -21.62
N GLU A 180 -4.78 -3.26 -22.16
CA GLU A 180 -4.75 -4.69 -22.50
C GLU A 180 -4.96 -5.58 -21.27
N ILE A 181 -4.26 -5.26 -20.13
CA ILE A 181 -4.40 -6.01 -18.88
C ILE A 181 -5.82 -5.91 -18.30
N MET A 182 -6.46 -4.75 -18.45
CA MET A 182 -7.83 -4.51 -17.96
C MET A 182 -8.90 -5.10 -18.88
N GLY A 183 -8.54 -5.48 -20.11
CA GLY A 183 -9.46 -6.01 -21.13
C GLY A 183 -10.27 -4.90 -21.83
N ASP A 184 -9.75 -3.67 -21.85
CA ASP A 184 -10.35 -2.51 -22.47
C ASP A 184 -9.75 -2.22 -23.86
N ASP A 185 -10.37 -1.31 -24.63
CA ASP A 185 -9.81 -0.87 -25.89
C ASP A 185 -8.48 -0.12 -25.67
N ARG A 186 -7.52 -0.33 -26.57
CA ARG A 186 -6.14 0.20 -26.40
C ARG A 186 -6.07 1.72 -26.25
N GLU A 187 -6.98 2.45 -26.86
CA GLU A 187 -7.03 3.92 -26.83
C GLU A 187 -8.10 4.45 -25.86
N ASP A 188 -8.54 3.61 -24.89
CA ASP A 188 -9.50 4.01 -23.89
C ASP A 188 -8.85 4.88 -22.80
N ASP A 189 -9.60 5.85 -22.27
CA ASP A 189 -9.21 6.73 -21.16
C ASP A 189 -7.90 7.53 -21.34
N LEU A 190 -7.54 7.89 -22.58
CA LEU A 190 -6.35 8.70 -22.85
C LEU A 190 -6.51 10.13 -22.36
N LEU A 191 -5.40 10.73 -21.90
CA LEU A 191 -5.32 12.12 -21.48
C LEU A 191 -5.11 13.03 -22.69
N ASP A 192 -5.80 14.18 -22.72
CA ASP A 192 -5.62 15.20 -23.76
C ASP A 192 -4.31 16.02 -23.59
N GLY A 193 -3.71 16.01 -22.40
CA GLY A 193 -2.49 16.73 -22.06
C GLY A 193 -2.28 16.84 -20.56
N GLY A 194 -1.25 17.57 -20.15
CA GLY A 194 -0.91 17.82 -18.74
C GLY A 194 -1.77 18.89 -18.08
N GLY A 195 -1.46 19.19 -16.84
CA GLY A 195 -2.12 20.18 -16.00
C GLY A 195 -2.60 19.61 -14.68
N LYS A 196 -3.51 20.33 -14.02
CA LYS A 196 -4.16 19.84 -12.80
C LYS A 196 -5.35 18.98 -13.19
N LEU A 197 -5.18 17.67 -13.05
CA LEU A 197 -6.14 16.65 -13.48
C LEU A 197 -6.62 15.80 -12.31
N THR A 198 -7.82 15.24 -12.45
CA THR A 198 -8.28 14.13 -11.62
C THR A 198 -8.10 12.85 -12.44
N LEU A 199 -7.08 12.09 -12.12
CA LEU A 199 -6.79 10.84 -12.79
C LEU A 199 -7.68 9.72 -12.22
N ASP A 200 -8.29 8.93 -13.09
CA ASP A 200 -9.01 7.71 -12.73
C ASP A 200 -8.05 6.57 -12.34
N GLY A 201 -8.58 5.38 -12.07
CA GLY A 201 -7.80 4.24 -11.64
C GLY A 201 -6.73 3.80 -12.62
N LYS A 202 -7.04 3.73 -13.92
CA LYS A 202 -6.10 3.30 -14.98
C LYS A 202 -5.05 4.37 -15.25
N GLN A 203 -5.45 5.63 -15.33
CA GLN A 203 -4.58 6.77 -15.55
C GLN A 203 -3.58 6.95 -14.39
N ALA A 204 -4.06 6.89 -13.15
CA ALA A 204 -3.21 7.01 -11.96
C ALA A 204 -2.28 5.80 -11.76
N LEU A 205 -2.75 4.58 -12.09
CA LEU A 205 -1.91 3.40 -12.16
C LEU A 205 -0.79 3.61 -13.18
N SER A 206 -1.11 4.06 -14.41
CA SER A 206 -0.14 4.34 -15.46
C SER A 206 0.85 5.43 -15.04
N TYR A 207 0.39 6.52 -14.41
CA TYR A 207 1.24 7.56 -13.85
C TYR A 207 2.25 6.99 -12.83
N SER A 208 1.81 6.09 -11.94
CA SER A 208 2.66 5.44 -10.95
C SER A 208 3.73 4.52 -11.55
N ARG A 209 3.64 4.21 -12.83
CA ARG A 209 4.52 3.30 -13.57
C ARG A 209 5.52 4.00 -14.47
N ILE A 210 5.42 5.33 -14.65
CA ILE A 210 6.35 6.11 -15.47
C ILE A 210 7.79 5.91 -15.00
N ARG A 211 8.67 5.49 -15.92
CA ARG A 211 10.11 5.24 -15.67
C ARG A 211 11.04 6.17 -16.46
N TYR A 212 10.56 6.73 -17.57
CA TYR A 212 11.41 7.43 -18.55
C TYR A 212 11.33 8.96 -18.47
N VAL A 213 10.61 9.49 -17.49
CA VAL A 213 10.51 10.92 -17.24
C VAL A 213 11.20 11.20 -15.90
N GLY A 214 12.33 11.94 -15.94
CA GLY A 214 13.10 12.33 -14.76
C GLY A 214 14.14 11.29 -14.33
N ASN A 215 14.33 11.10 -13.03
CA ASN A 215 15.38 10.26 -12.43
C ASN A 215 14.92 8.80 -12.21
N ALA A 216 14.34 8.19 -13.24
CA ALA A 216 13.97 6.78 -13.36
C ALA A 216 13.23 6.18 -12.14
N ASP A 217 13.84 5.21 -11.43
CA ASP A 217 13.18 4.44 -10.36
C ASP A 217 12.91 5.25 -9.08
N PHE A 218 13.64 6.31 -8.81
CA PHE A 218 13.41 7.18 -7.65
C PHE A 218 12.10 7.95 -7.79
N GLU A 219 11.88 8.56 -8.95
CA GLU A 219 10.64 9.29 -9.23
C GLU A 219 9.44 8.36 -9.36
N ARG A 220 9.63 7.14 -9.90
CA ARG A 220 8.58 6.14 -9.91
C ARG A 220 8.12 5.81 -8.49
N THR A 221 9.03 5.56 -7.57
CA THR A 221 8.71 5.28 -6.17
C THR A 221 8.02 6.48 -5.50
N GLU A 222 8.41 7.70 -5.85
CA GLU A 222 7.74 8.91 -5.38
C GLU A 222 6.32 9.05 -5.95
N ARG A 223 6.12 8.80 -7.26
CA ARG A 223 4.79 8.79 -7.88
C ARG A 223 3.87 7.76 -7.24
N GLN A 224 4.35 6.55 -6.95
CA GLN A 224 3.59 5.53 -6.23
C GLN A 224 3.15 6.00 -4.83
N ARG A 225 4.06 6.60 -4.05
CA ARG A 225 3.71 7.18 -2.75
C ARG A 225 2.72 8.32 -2.88
N THR A 226 2.88 9.18 -3.87
CA THR A 226 1.99 10.32 -4.13
C THR A 226 0.57 9.84 -4.40
N VAL A 227 0.39 8.86 -5.30
CA VAL A 227 -0.92 8.27 -5.59
C VAL A 227 -1.53 7.65 -4.33
N MET A 228 -0.77 6.82 -3.59
CA MET A 228 -1.25 6.19 -2.36
C MET A 228 -1.63 7.22 -1.29
N SER A 229 -0.82 8.26 -1.12
CA SER A 229 -1.09 9.36 -0.18
C SER A 229 -2.37 10.11 -0.52
N GLN A 230 -2.63 10.35 -1.81
CA GLN A 230 -3.87 10.97 -2.27
C GLN A 230 -5.09 10.09 -1.97
N VAL A 231 -5.00 8.78 -2.21
CA VAL A 231 -6.06 7.83 -1.85
C VAL A 231 -6.34 7.88 -0.34
N MET A 232 -5.29 7.79 0.49
CA MET A 232 -5.45 7.84 1.95
C MET A 232 -6.00 9.19 2.43
N SER A 233 -5.57 10.29 1.83
CA SER A 233 -6.08 11.64 2.15
C SER A 233 -7.58 11.77 1.83
N LYS A 234 -8.02 11.22 0.68
CA LYS A 234 -9.44 11.21 0.30
C LYS A 234 -10.29 10.36 1.24
N VAL A 235 -9.74 9.24 1.74
CA VAL A 235 -10.39 8.42 2.77
C VAL A 235 -10.42 9.15 4.11
N LYS A 236 -9.31 9.82 4.51
CA LYS A 236 -9.24 10.64 5.73
C LYS A 236 -10.29 11.76 5.69
N GLY A 237 -10.45 12.43 4.55
CA GLY A 237 -11.45 13.49 4.35
C GLY A 237 -12.90 13.00 4.36
N ASN A 238 -13.14 11.76 3.92
CA ASN A 238 -14.46 11.14 3.88
C ASN A 238 -14.37 9.63 4.10
N PRO A 239 -14.50 9.14 5.34
CA PRO A 239 -14.40 7.71 5.67
C PRO A 239 -15.44 6.81 4.97
N PHE A 240 -16.55 7.38 4.49
CA PHE A 240 -17.54 6.61 3.73
C PHE A 240 -17.00 6.11 2.37
N ARG A 241 -15.90 6.70 1.87
CA ARG A 241 -15.20 6.18 0.69
C ARG A 241 -14.55 4.81 0.89
N LEU A 242 -14.40 4.36 2.13
CA LEU A 242 -13.99 2.98 2.40
C LEU A 242 -15.05 1.94 1.98
N LEU A 243 -16.33 2.29 1.93
CA LEU A 243 -17.37 1.34 1.51
C LEU A 243 -17.16 0.85 0.07
N PRO A 244 -17.04 1.72 -0.94
CA PRO A 244 -16.73 1.27 -2.30
C PRO A 244 -15.36 0.60 -2.41
N VAL A 245 -14.34 0.99 -1.64
CA VAL A 245 -13.05 0.29 -1.57
C VAL A 245 -13.24 -1.15 -1.10
N CYS A 246 -14.01 -1.36 -0.03
CA CYS A 246 -14.30 -2.70 0.49
C CYS A 246 -15.00 -3.59 -0.55
N MET A 247 -15.88 -3.04 -1.36
CA MET A 247 -16.64 -3.80 -2.36
C MET A 247 -15.86 -4.02 -3.67
N GLY A 248 -15.10 -3.02 -4.11
CA GLY A 248 -14.48 -3.01 -5.44
C GLY A 248 -13.03 -3.48 -5.46
N ALA A 249 -12.24 -3.12 -4.45
CA ALA A 249 -10.80 -3.39 -4.42
C ALA A 249 -10.44 -4.63 -3.59
N LEU A 250 -10.99 -4.78 -2.37
CA LEU A 250 -10.60 -5.89 -1.48
C LEU A 250 -10.73 -7.28 -2.14
N PRO A 251 -11.80 -7.62 -2.89
CA PRO A 251 -11.92 -8.92 -3.53
C PRO A 251 -10.85 -9.23 -4.58
N LYS A 252 -10.13 -8.21 -5.05
CA LYS A 252 -9.04 -8.32 -6.03
C LYS A 252 -7.65 -8.36 -5.38
N MET A 253 -7.58 -8.33 -4.04
CA MET A 253 -6.35 -8.38 -3.27
C MET A 253 -6.12 -9.77 -2.68
N THR A 254 -4.86 -10.08 -2.41
CA THR A 254 -4.44 -11.32 -1.74
C THR A 254 -3.70 -10.98 -0.45
N THR A 255 -3.94 -11.72 0.63
CA THR A 255 -3.31 -11.49 1.92
C THR A 255 -3.14 -12.77 2.73
N ASN A 256 -2.21 -12.76 3.70
CA ASN A 256 -2.08 -13.81 4.72
C ASN A 256 -2.91 -13.53 5.97
N MET A 257 -3.52 -12.35 6.08
CA MET A 257 -4.28 -11.96 7.27
C MET A 257 -5.47 -12.89 7.54
N SER A 258 -5.70 -13.20 8.79
CA SER A 258 -6.91 -13.88 9.22
C SER A 258 -8.15 -12.98 9.09
N VAL A 259 -9.35 -13.58 8.93
CA VAL A 259 -10.61 -12.81 8.89
C VAL A 259 -10.81 -11.92 10.12
N PRO A 260 -10.57 -12.41 11.36
CA PRO A 260 -10.67 -11.55 12.55
C PRO A 260 -9.66 -10.38 12.52
N GLY A 261 -8.43 -10.62 12.04
CA GLY A 261 -7.41 -9.58 11.89
C GLY A 261 -7.85 -8.50 10.90
N LEU A 262 -8.24 -8.90 9.69
CA LEU A 262 -8.77 -7.99 8.66
C LEU A 262 -9.96 -7.18 9.16
N TYR A 263 -10.88 -7.84 9.87
CA TYR A 263 -12.04 -7.17 10.43
C TYR A 263 -11.65 -6.15 11.52
N GLY A 264 -10.67 -6.49 12.36
CA GLY A 264 -10.09 -5.57 13.34
C GLY A 264 -9.49 -4.33 12.66
N TYR A 265 -8.71 -4.52 11.57
CA TYR A 265 -8.19 -3.42 10.77
C TYR A 265 -9.34 -2.58 10.15
N ALA A 266 -10.33 -3.22 9.54
CA ALA A 266 -11.46 -2.50 8.94
C ALA A 266 -12.19 -1.60 9.94
N LEU A 267 -12.39 -2.06 11.18
CA LEU A 267 -13.04 -1.26 12.22
C LEU A 267 -12.17 -0.13 12.79
N THR A 268 -10.86 -0.34 12.88
CA THR A 268 -9.95 0.62 13.52
C THR A 268 -9.32 1.62 12.54
N THR A 269 -9.12 1.23 11.28
CA THR A 269 -8.46 2.08 10.26
C THR A 269 -9.15 3.43 10.05
N PRO A 270 -10.49 3.54 9.95
CA PRO A 270 -11.14 4.84 9.78
C PRO A 270 -10.81 5.82 10.89
N PHE A 271 -10.77 5.31 12.15
CA PHE A 271 -10.43 6.13 13.31
C PHE A 271 -8.95 6.52 13.30
N LYS A 272 -8.05 5.58 13.03
CA LYS A 272 -6.60 5.85 12.94
C LYS A 272 -6.27 6.84 11.83
N LEU A 273 -6.85 6.68 10.64
CA LEU A 273 -6.67 7.63 9.55
C LEU A 273 -7.16 9.04 9.88
N ALA A 274 -8.22 9.16 10.69
CA ALA A 274 -8.75 10.46 11.11
C ALA A 274 -7.85 11.16 12.15
N THR A 275 -7.16 10.40 13.01
CA THR A 275 -6.45 10.91 14.19
C THR A 275 -4.93 10.89 14.08
N TYR A 276 -4.36 9.99 13.26
CA TYR A 276 -2.92 9.84 13.09
C TYR A 276 -2.40 10.72 11.96
N ASP A 277 -1.18 11.19 12.11
CA ASP A 277 -0.47 11.88 11.06
C ASP A 277 0.27 10.90 10.15
N MET A 278 0.22 11.16 8.83
CA MET A 278 0.89 10.33 7.83
C MET A 278 2.26 10.90 7.48
N GLN A 279 3.26 10.04 7.54
CA GLN A 279 4.63 10.34 7.14
C GLN A 279 5.05 9.42 5.99
N GLN A 280 5.85 9.94 5.09
CA GLN A 280 6.40 9.19 3.96
C GLN A 280 7.91 9.18 4.03
N GLN A 281 8.49 8.01 3.78
CA GLN A 281 9.94 7.88 3.70
C GLN A 281 10.33 6.80 2.68
N ARG A 282 11.60 6.78 2.34
CA ARG A 282 12.21 5.80 1.45
C ARG A 282 13.42 5.19 2.13
N VAL A 283 13.64 3.92 1.88
CA VAL A 283 14.83 3.18 2.27
C VAL A 283 15.48 2.62 1.00
N PRO A 284 16.75 2.94 0.76
CA PRO A 284 17.66 3.81 1.51
C PRO A 284 17.34 5.31 1.39
N ALA A 285 17.72 6.10 2.40
CA ALA A 285 17.64 7.56 2.36
C ALA A 285 18.67 8.17 1.39
N ASP A 286 18.49 9.44 1.01
CA ASP A 286 19.48 10.13 0.17
C ASP A 286 20.84 10.20 0.86
N GLY A 287 21.91 9.87 0.09
CA GLY A 287 23.28 9.86 0.59
C GLY A 287 23.69 8.60 1.37
N THR A 288 22.79 7.60 1.55
CA THR A 288 23.09 6.33 2.23
C THR A 288 23.16 5.13 1.27
N PHE A 289 23.37 5.38 0.00
CA PHE A 289 23.53 4.36 -1.04
C PHE A 289 24.42 4.88 -2.19
N GLN A 290 24.93 3.94 -2.97
CA GLN A 290 25.64 4.20 -4.22
C GLN A 290 25.21 3.21 -5.29
N GLY A 291 25.26 3.66 -6.57
CA GLY A 291 25.04 2.76 -7.69
C GLY A 291 26.27 1.89 -7.92
N ALA A 292 26.08 0.60 -8.15
CA ALA A 292 27.14 -0.35 -8.47
C ALA A 292 26.71 -1.30 -9.61
N ASP A 293 27.67 -1.97 -10.22
CA ASP A 293 27.42 -3.09 -11.13
C ASP A 293 27.95 -4.36 -10.49
N VAL A 294 27.06 -5.31 -10.26
CA VAL A 294 27.40 -6.63 -9.70
C VAL A 294 26.96 -7.70 -10.68
N GLY A 295 27.92 -8.41 -11.25
CA GLY A 295 27.65 -9.47 -12.22
C GLY A 295 26.94 -9.01 -13.49
N GLY A 296 27.11 -7.76 -13.91
CA GLY A 296 26.42 -7.14 -15.07
C GLY A 296 25.01 -6.63 -14.76
N GLN A 297 24.63 -6.58 -13.48
CA GLN A 297 23.37 -6.00 -13.03
C GLN A 297 23.63 -4.68 -12.31
N SER A 298 22.94 -3.62 -12.73
CA SER A 298 22.92 -2.35 -12.00
C SER A 298 22.15 -2.53 -10.68
N VAL A 299 22.79 -2.26 -9.54
CA VAL A 299 22.25 -2.41 -8.19
C VAL A 299 22.47 -1.14 -7.37
N LEU A 300 21.79 -1.03 -6.25
CA LEU A 300 22.04 -0.03 -5.23
C LEU A 300 22.71 -0.70 -4.02
N GLU A 301 24.01 -0.45 -3.84
CA GLU A 301 24.69 -0.78 -2.59
C GLU A 301 24.24 0.22 -1.51
N ILE A 302 23.68 -0.31 -0.43
CA ILE A 302 23.03 0.50 0.61
C ILE A 302 23.79 0.39 1.93
N ASP A 303 23.78 1.48 2.70
CA ASP A 303 24.22 1.48 4.08
C ASP A 303 23.09 0.91 4.96
N LEU A 304 23.20 -0.38 5.29
CA LEU A 304 22.20 -1.10 6.10
C LEU A 304 22.08 -0.54 7.51
N ASP A 305 23.19 -0.10 8.13
CA ASP A 305 23.16 0.47 9.48
C ASP A 305 22.43 1.81 9.50
N ALA A 306 22.66 2.66 8.49
CA ALA A 306 21.91 3.90 8.32
C ALA A 306 20.42 3.64 8.08
N ALA A 307 20.08 2.62 7.27
CA ALA A 307 18.70 2.22 7.01
C ALA A 307 17.98 1.72 8.27
N LYS A 308 18.63 0.87 9.07
CA LYS A 308 18.12 0.41 10.36
C LYS A 308 17.91 1.56 11.34
N GLN A 309 18.89 2.45 11.46
CA GLN A 309 18.79 3.63 12.30
C GLN A 309 17.65 4.56 11.89
N GLN A 310 17.44 4.75 10.57
CA GLN A 310 16.32 5.51 10.05
C GLN A 310 14.99 4.92 10.52
N LEU A 311 14.78 3.61 10.35
CA LEU A 311 13.55 2.93 10.75
C LEU A 311 13.33 2.96 12.27
N GLN A 312 14.39 2.74 13.04
CA GLN A 312 14.34 2.82 14.50
C GLN A 312 13.92 4.22 14.98
N SER A 313 14.50 5.27 14.41
CA SER A 313 14.23 6.65 14.82
C SER A 313 12.89 7.21 14.33
N THR A 314 12.26 6.54 13.36
CA THR A 314 10.97 6.95 12.80
C THR A 314 9.85 5.99 13.22
N VAL A 315 9.79 4.81 12.59
CA VAL A 315 8.71 3.83 12.77
C VAL A 315 8.60 3.36 14.23
N PHE A 316 9.74 3.12 14.88
CA PHE A 316 9.81 2.61 16.25
C PHE A 316 10.09 3.70 17.30
N ALA A 317 9.96 4.98 16.93
CA ALA A 317 10.12 6.08 17.87
C ALA A 317 9.13 5.97 19.05
N GLU A 318 9.62 6.33 20.23
CA GLU A 318 8.81 6.50 21.43
C GLU A 318 8.63 8.01 21.71
N LYS A 319 7.49 8.38 22.31
CA LYS A 319 7.24 9.76 22.76
C LYS A 319 8.18 10.17 23.88
#